data_b54b35d9e71f674263139b4eda218292
#
_entry.id   b54b35d9e71f674263139b4eda218292
#
_cell.length_a   1.000
_cell.length_b   1.000
_cell.length_c   1.000
_cell.angle_alpha   90.00
_cell.angle_beta   90.00
_cell.angle_gamma   90.00
#
_symmetry.space_group_name_H-M   'P 1'
#
loop_
_entity.id
_entity.type
_entity.pdbx_description
1 polymer ?
#
loop_
_entity_poly.entity_id
_entity_poly.type
_entity_poly.pdbx_seq_one_letter_code
_entity_poly.pdbx_strand_id
1 'polypeptide(L)'
;GSSATAAGSSATAAESSATAAGSSATAAGSSATAAESSATAAGSSATAAGSSATAAGSSATAAGSSATAARSSATAAESSAKRIEDSGLISKDGKTAFAADNTSKRDSAKAKGKDATAVGYGANASGENGTALGNNSQASGKNSTAVGQGAKATATNSVALGQGSVANEANTVSVGSVGNERRITNVADPVRATDATNKQYVDRSVGAVRSELKKTDKKLRGGIAGATAAANIPQVTKPGGSMVGLGVGNYKGESAVAVGYSRASDNNKVIFKVSGAATTQGDYNVGAGVGYQW
;
A
#
# COMPACT_ATOMS: atom_id res chain seq x y z
N GLY A 1 3.17 17.69 -22.96
CA GLY A 1 2.40 17.37 -23.31
C GLY A 1 1.00 17.15 -23.75
N SER A 2 0.82 16.45 -24.85
CA SER A 2 -0.35 16.49 -25.67
C SER A 2 -1.54 15.85 -25.02
N SER A 3 -1.62 15.69 -24.04
CA SER A 3 -2.78 15.06 -23.60
C SER A 3 -3.29 15.49 -22.37
N ALA A 4 -2.39 16.11 -21.98
CA ALA A 4 -2.87 17.00 -21.15
C ALA A 4 -3.58 17.76 -22.03
N THR A 5 -2.93 17.80 -22.79
CA THR A 5 -3.58 18.14 -23.70
C THR A 5 -4.72 17.32 -23.93
N ALA A 6 -4.98 16.60 -23.62
CA ALA A 6 -5.94 16.06 -23.97
C ALA A 6 -6.87 15.85 -22.96
N ALA A 7 -6.63 16.12 -22.29
CA ALA A 7 -7.45 16.16 -21.31
C ALA A 7 -7.30 17.01 -20.36
N GLY A 8 -6.59 17.15 -20.44
CA GLY A 8 -5.92 17.41 -20.75
C GLY A 8 -6.16 16.90 -21.54
N SER A 9 -6.22 16.26 -21.90
CA SER A 9 -6.74 16.14 -22.97
C SER A 9 -8.10 16.09 -22.83
N SER A 10 -8.27 15.90 -21.84
CA SER A 10 -9.44 16.22 -21.90
C SER A 10 -9.64 17.47 -21.28
N ALA A 11 -8.88 17.68 -20.65
CA ALA A 11 -8.64 18.83 -20.38
C ALA A 11 -7.76 19.36 -21.26
N THR A 12 -7.23 18.77 -21.76
CA THR A 12 -6.46 19.15 -22.84
C THR A 12 -7.13 18.90 -24.00
N ALA A 13 -7.93 18.20 -23.92
CA ALA A 13 -8.72 18.14 -24.92
C ALA A 13 -9.84 18.98 -24.58
N ALA A 14 -9.96 19.15 -23.52
CA ALA A 14 -10.73 20.17 -23.26
C ALA A 14 -9.97 21.34 -23.14
N GLU A 15 -8.91 21.13 -22.89
CA GLU A 15 -7.89 22.00 -23.03
C GLU A 15 -7.33 21.93 -24.38
N SER A 16 -7.43 21.00 -24.95
CA SER A 16 -7.13 20.86 -26.28
C SER A 16 -8.36 21.10 -27.00
N SER A 17 -9.43 20.98 -26.51
CA SER A 17 -10.57 21.45 -27.07
C SER A 17 -10.75 22.82 -26.63
N ALA A 18 -10.28 23.11 -25.56
CA ALA A 18 -10.16 24.46 -25.23
C ALA A 18 -8.91 25.01 -25.90
N THR A 19 -7.96 24.31 -26.24
CA THR A 19 -6.77 24.65 -26.99
C THR A 19 -7.13 24.53 -28.44
N ALA A 20 -7.93 23.72 -28.77
CA ALA A 20 -8.47 23.66 -30.07
C ALA A 20 -9.67 24.53 -30.12
N ALA A 21 -10.26 24.77 -29.06
CA ALA A 21 -11.18 25.86 -28.97
C ALA A 21 -10.38 27.10 -28.70
N GLY A 22 -9.28 27.05 -28.16
CA GLY A 22 -8.24 28.03 -28.13
C GLY A 22 -7.49 28.07 -29.44
N SER A 23 -7.20 27.00 -30.09
CA SER A 23 -6.69 26.95 -31.47
C SER A 23 -7.85 27.20 -32.40
N SER A 24 -9.03 26.83 -32.10
CA SER A 24 -10.24 27.23 -32.77
C SER A 24 -10.56 28.67 -32.42
N ALA A 25 -10.28 29.10 -31.21
CA ALA A 25 -10.36 30.53 -30.90
C ALA A 25 -9.13 31.28 -31.40
N THR A 26 -8.01 30.64 -31.55
CA THR A 26 -6.80 31.15 -32.21
C THR A 26 -7.00 31.17 -33.73
N ALA A 27 -7.61 30.18 -34.27
CA ALA A 27 -8.00 30.14 -35.67
C ALA A 27 -9.32 30.91 -35.90
N ALA A 28 -10.18 30.99 -34.91
CA ALA A 28 -11.28 31.98 -34.96
C ALA A 28 -10.80 33.38 -34.65
N GLY A 29 -9.75 33.53 -33.94
CA GLY A 29 -8.97 34.75 -33.79
C GLY A 29 -8.20 35.10 -35.07
N SER A 30 -7.69 34.10 -35.79
CA SER A 30 -7.19 34.28 -37.15
C SER A 30 -8.34 34.61 -38.09
N SER A 31 -9.45 33.97 -37.92
CA SER A 31 -10.68 34.28 -38.66
C SER A 31 -11.22 35.68 -38.30
N ALA A 32 -11.16 36.05 -37.04
CA ALA A 32 -11.47 37.37 -36.56
C ALA A 32 -10.50 38.41 -37.11
N THR A 33 -9.19 38.09 -37.10
CA THR A 33 -8.12 38.90 -37.72
C THR A 33 -8.34 39.03 -39.21
N ALA A 34 -8.71 37.94 -39.86
CA ALA A 34 -9.02 37.98 -41.29
C ALA A 34 -10.33 38.74 -41.57
N ALA A 35 -11.32 38.65 -40.66
CA ALA A 35 -12.54 39.45 -40.73
C ALA A 35 -12.25 40.94 -40.47
N GLU A 36 -11.37 41.24 -39.57
CA GLU A 36 -10.86 42.61 -39.36
C GLU A 36 -10.09 43.14 -40.55
N SER A 37 -9.31 42.30 -41.23
CA SER A 37 -8.65 42.63 -42.49
C SER A 37 -9.69 42.92 -43.59
N SER A 38 -10.79 42.16 -43.62
CA SER A 38 -11.91 42.39 -44.54
C SER A 38 -12.61 43.72 -44.23
N ALA A 39 -12.83 44.02 -42.97
CA ALA A 39 -13.46 45.28 -42.53
C ALA A 39 -12.54 46.47 -42.87
N THR A 40 -11.22 46.30 -42.74
CA THR A 40 -10.20 47.31 -43.12
C THR A 40 -10.20 47.50 -44.65
N ALA A 41 -10.25 46.42 -45.42
CA ALA A 41 -10.30 46.47 -46.87
C ALA A 41 -11.62 47.12 -47.36
N ALA A 42 -12.74 46.82 -46.72
CA ALA A 42 -14.01 47.46 -46.99
C ALA A 42 -14.00 48.97 -46.66
N GLY A 43 -13.37 49.32 -45.52
CA GLY A 43 -13.17 50.70 -45.09
C GLY A 43 -12.25 51.46 -46.06
N SER A 44 -11.23 50.82 -46.58
CA SER A 44 -10.35 51.38 -47.60
C SER A 44 -11.10 51.61 -48.92
N SER A 45 -12.04 50.73 -49.24
CA SER A 45 -12.92 50.90 -50.43
C SER A 45 -13.80 52.09 -50.31
N ALA A 46 -14.38 52.32 -49.14
CA ALA A 46 -15.26 53.47 -48.89
C ALA A 46 -14.51 54.81 -49.00
N THR A 47 -13.20 54.78 -48.76
CA THR A 47 -12.37 55.96 -48.74
C THR A 47 -11.82 56.28 -50.15
N ALA A 48 -11.67 55.29 -50.99
CA ALA A 48 -11.16 55.43 -52.32
C ALA A 48 -12.27 55.40 -53.39
N ALA A 49 -12.96 56.51 -53.62
CA ALA A 49 -14.13 56.60 -54.47
C ALA A 49 -13.92 56.12 -55.93
N GLY A 50 -12.69 55.88 -56.36
CA GLY A 50 -12.35 55.35 -57.69
C GLY A 50 -11.94 53.88 -57.71
N SER A 51 -11.87 53.25 -56.52
CA SER A 51 -11.27 51.91 -56.34
C SER A 51 -12.22 50.88 -55.76
N SER A 52 -13.53 51.10 -55.90
CA SER A 52 -14.61 50.18 -55.31
C SER A 52 -14.39 48.73 -55.69
N ALA A 53 -14.01 48.38 -56.85
CA ALA A 53 -13.73 47.01 -57.31
C ALA A 53 -12.53 46.38 -56.60
N THR A 54 -11.46 47.18 -56.42
CA THR A 54 -10.25 46.72 -55.74
C THR A 54 -10.55 46.45 -54.23
N ALA A 55 -11.31 47.39 -53.61
CA ALA A 55 -11.72 47.26 -52.21
C ALA A 55 -12.70 46.11 -52.01
N ALA A 56 -13.63 45.89 -52.95
CA ALA A 56 -14.52 44.71 -52.92
C ALA A 56 -13.72 43.38 -53.05
N GLY A 57 -12.71 43.38 -53.92
CA GLY A 57 -11.80 42.23 -54.01
C GLY A 57 -11.00 41.97 -52.73
N SER A 58 -10.56 43.05 -52.05
CA SER A 58 -9.88 42.95 -50.76
C SER A 58 -10.81 42.40 -49.67
N SER A 59 -12.08 42.88 -49.64
CA SER A 59 -13.09 42.38 -48.74
C SER A 59 -13.42 40.88 -48.97
N ALA A 60 -13.52 40.48 -50.25
CA ALA A 60 -13.74 39.08 -50.62
C ALA A 60 -12.53 38.19 -50.22
N THR A 61 -11.32 38.70 -50.40
CA THR A 61 -10.11 38.00 -49.95
C THR A 61 -10.06 37.87 -48.44
N ALA A 62 -10.42 38.90 -47.69
CA ALA A 62 -10.47 38.87 -46.24
C ALA A 62 -11.62 37.95 -45.74
N ALA A 63 -12.78 37.93 -46.41
CA ALA A 63 -13.84 36.97 -46.13
C ALA A 63 -13.43 35.51 -46.40
N GLY A 64 -12.71 35.29 -47.50
CA GLY A 64 -12.11 33.98 -47.81
C GLY A 64 -11.08 33.53 -46.77
N SER A 65 -10.27 34.47 -46.28
CA SER A 65 -9.34 34.20 -45.18
C SER A 65 -10.04 33.87 -43.90
N SER A 66 -11.13 34.60 -43.58
CA SER A 66 -11.99 34.30 -42.39
C SER A 66 -12.65 32.94 -42.50
N ALA A 67 -13.17 32.58 -43.67
CA ALA A 67 -13.73 31.26 -43.91
C ALA A 67 -12.68 30.12 -43.80
N THR A 68 -11.47 30.41 -44.28
CA THR A 68 -10.34 29.46 -44.14
C THR A 68 -9.94 29.28 -42.69
N ALA A 69 -9.83 30.36 -41.94
CA ALA A 69 -9.56 30.31 -40.49
C ALA A 69 -10.66 29.60 -39.71
N ALA A 70 -11.96 29.81 -40.06
CA ALA A 70 -13.06 29.09 -39.46
C ALA A 70 -13.04 27.58 -39.75
N ARG A 71 -12.67 27.19 -40.99
CA ARG A 71 -12.47 25.77 -41.31
C ARG A 71 -11.28 25.18 -40.54
N SER A 72 -10.19 25.90 -40.41
CA SER A 72 -9.05 25.46 -39.59
C SER A 72 -9.46 25.28 -38.11
N SER A 73 -10.28 26.19 -37.62
CA SER A 73 -10.86 26.08 -36.27
C SER A 73 -11.74 24.84 -36.11
N ALA A 74 -12.63 24.57 -37.07
CA ALA A 74 -13.47 23.38 -37.07
C ALA A 74 -12.62 22.10 -37.14
N THR A 75 -11.64 22.05 -38.04
CA THR A 75 -10.71 20.91 -38.16
C THR A 75 -9.92 20.68 -36.87
N ALA A 76 -9.48 21.76 -36.24
CA ALA A 76 -8.78 21.65 -34.95
C ALA A 76 -9.71 21.16 -33.81
N ALA A 77 -10.96 21.61 -33.83
CA ALA A 77 -11.99 21.11 -32.89
C ALA A 77 -12.28 19.62 -33.11
N GLU A 78 -12.48 19.20 -34.37
CA GLU A 78 -12.67 17.77 -34.73
C GLU A 78 -11.45 16.92 -34.34
N SER A 79 -10.24 17.41 -34.59
CA SER A 79 -9.04 16.72 -34.18
C SER A 79 -8.91 16.59 -32.67
N SER A 80 -9.37 17.59 -31.94
CA SER A 80 -9.38 17.54 -30.46
C SER A 80 -10.46 16.62 -29.94
N ALA A 81 -11.66 16.65 -30.54
CA ALA A 81 -12.72 15.71 -30.21
C ALA A 81 -12.28 14.26 -30.45
N LYS A 82 -11.66 14.02 -31.62
CA LYS A 82 -11.11 12.71 -31.94
C LYS A 82 -10.04 12.25 -30.95
N ARG A 83 -9.15 13.14 -30.50
CA ARG A 83 -8.17 12.81 -29.46
C ARG A 83 -8.81 12.49 -28.13
N ILE A 84 -9.94 13.14 -27.78
CA ILE A 84 -10.71 12.80 -26.59
C ILE A 84 -11.30 11.39 -26.73
N GLU A 85 -11.91 11.07 -27.88
CA GLU A 85 -12.41 9.73 -28.16
C GLU A 85 -11.29 8.67 -28.14
N ASP A 86 -10.20 8.94 -28.84
CA ASP A 86 -9.04 8.04 -28.91
C ASP A 86 -8.34 7.86 -27.55
N SER A 87 -8.47 8.82 -26.63
CA SER A 87 -7.96 8.71 -25.26
C SER A 87 -8.84 7.83 -24.35
N GLY A 88 -10.01 7.43 -24.80
CA GLY A 88 -10.97 6.65 -24.02
C GLY A 88 -11.70 7.44 -22.93
N LEU A 89 -11.55 8.76 -22.90
CA LEU A 89 -12.23 9.62 -21.91
C LEU A 89 -13.70 9.87 -22.29
N ILE A 90 -14.01 9.81 -23.57
CA ILE A 90 -15.38 9.83 -24.08
C ILE A 90 -15.53 8.66 -25.06
N SER A 91 -16.57 7.86 -24.87
CA SER A 91 -16.87 6.77 -25.80
C SER A 91 -17.54 7.26 -27.06
N LYS A 92 -17.51 6.46 -28.15
CA LYS A 92 -18.13 6.80 -29.44
C LYS A 92 -19.63 7.05 -29.39
N ASP A 93 -20.31 6.58 -28.36
CA ASP A 93 -21.74 6.82 -28.13
C ASP A 93 -21.99 8.11 -27.33
N GLY A 94 -20.99 8.94 -27.15
CA GLY A 94 -21.09 10.24 -26.45
C GLY A 94 -21.16 10.13 -24.93
N LYS A 95 -21.01 8.92 -24.36
CA LYS A 95 -20.95 8.74 -22.92
C LYS A 95 -19.56 9.01 -22.40
N THR A 96 -19.44 9.74 -21.31
CA THR A 96 -18.14 10.05 -20.71
C THR A 96 -17.65 8.92 -19.84
N ALA A 97 -16.44 8.43 -20.09
CA ALA A 97 -15.72 7.58 -19.14
C ALA A 97 -15.18 8.37 -17.93
N PHE A 98 -15.18 9.67 -18.02
CA PHE A 98 -14.75 10.59 -16.97
C PHE A 98 -15.82 11.67 -16.76
N ALA A 99 -16.39 11.70 -15.55
CA ALA A 99 -17.34 12.71 -15.14
C ALA A 99 -16.95 13.30 -13.80
N ALA A 100 -17.11 14.61 -13.63
CA ALA A 100 -16.81 15.31 -12.39
C ALA A 100 -17.85 16.39 -12.11
N ASP A 101 -18.34 16.45 -10.89
CA ASP A 101 -19.23 17.51 -10.40
C ASP A 101 -18.45 18.49 -9.51
N ASN A 102 -18.63 19.77 -9.71
CA ASN A 102 -18.04 20.85 -8.94
C ASN A 102 -19.08 21.81 -8.35
N THR A 103 -20.18 21.28 -7.84
CA THR A 103 -21.20 22.06 -7.14
C THR A 103 -20.60 22.87 -6.00
N SER A 104 -19.56 22.38 -5.36
CA SER A 104 -18.82 23.07 -4.30
C SER A 104 -17.89 24.19 -4.77
N LYS A 105 -17.84 24.49 -6.07
CA LYS A 105 -17.03 25.56 -6.67
C LYS A 105 -15.54 25.52 -6.25
N ARG A 106 -14.94 24.35 -6.21
CA ARG A 106 -13.53 24.18 -5.86
C ARG A 106 -12.62 24.50 -7.06
N ASP A 107 -11.37 24.80 -6.76
CA ASP A 107 -10.34 24.99 -7.76
C ASP A 107 -10.21 23.79 -8.70
N SER A 108 -9.75 24.01 -9.91
CA SER A 108 -9.34 22.93 -10.81
C SER A 108 -8.15 22.15 -10.27
N ALA A 109 -7.91 20.97 -10.81
CA ALA A 109 -6.72 20.19 -10.51
C ALA A 109 -5.44 20.97 -10.92
N LYS A 110 -4.38 20.83 -10.12
CA LYS A 110 -3.08 21.52 -10.32
C LYS A 110 -1.94 20.49 -10.32
N ALA A 111 -1.42 20.19 -11.51
CA ALA A 111 -0.20 19.41 -11.67
C ALA A 111 0.97 20.38 -11.85
N LYS A 112 1.67 20.72 -10.76
CA LYS A 112 2.75 21.70 -10.74
C LYS A 112 4.14 21.08 -10.74
N GLY A 113 4.27 19.86 -10.26
CA GLY A 113 5.53 19.13 -10.28
C GLY A 113 5.88 18.70 -11.70
N LYS A 114 7.17 18.53 -11.99
CA LYS A 114 7.61 17.94 -13.24
C LYS A 114 7.02 16.53 -13.37
N ASP A 115 6.46 16.21 -14.53
CA ASP A 115 5.84 14.91 -14.83
C ASP A 115 4.74 14.49 -13.82
N ALA A 116 4.07 15.47 -13.20
CA ALA A 116 3.02 15.23 -12.21
C ALA A 116 1.63 15.05 -12.86
N THR A 117 0.77 14.32 -12.17
CA THR A 117 -0.63 14.08 -12.57
C THR A 117 -1.57 14.50 -11.45
N ALA A 118 -2.59 15.30 -11.76
CA ALA A 118 -3.63 15.70 -10.82
C ALA A 118 -5.02 15.53 -11.44
N VAL A 119 -5.90 14.82 -10.76
CA VAL A 119 -7.28 14.55 -11.20
C VAL A 119 -8.23 14.75 -10.03
N GLY A 120 -9.26 15.57 -10.24
CA GLY A 120 -10.26 15.94 -9.24
C GLY A 120 -10.14 17.41 -8.80
N TYR A 121 -11.25 18.01 -8.44
CA TYR A 121 -11.27 19.42 -8.03
C TYR A 121 -10.47 19.65 -6.74
N GLY A 122 -9.59 20.63 -6.76
CA GLY A 122 -8.67 20.91 -5.67
C GLY A 122 -7.52 19.92 -5.52
N ALA A 123 -7.41 18.91 -6.40
CA ALA A 123 -6.26 18.02 -6.43
C ALA A 123 -4.99 18.80 -6.74
N ASN A 124 -3.91 18.53 -6.00
CA ASN A 124 -2.64 19.24 -6.15
C ASN A 124 -1.47 18.25 -6.14
N ALA A 125 -0.84 18.08 -7.28
CA ALA A 125 0.38 17.32 -7.45
C ALA A 125 1.54 18.30 -7.65
N SER A 126 2.23 18.64 -6.58
CA SER A 126 3.35 19.59 -6.58
C SER A 126 4.72 18.92 -6.51
N GLY A 127 4.78 17.66 -6.13
CA GLY A 127 6.00 16.88 -6.16
C GLY A 127 6.38 16.44 -7.57
N GLU A 128 7.67 16.32 -7.87
CA GLU A 128 8.17 15.71 -9.10
C GLU A 128 7.65 14.26 -9.20
N ASN A 129 7.10 13.88 -10.35
CA ASN A 129 6.41 12.60 -10.58
C ASN A 129 5.26 12.34 -9.56
N GLY A 130 4.67 13.38 -8.99
CA GLY A 130 3.58 13.28 -8.04
C GLY A 130 2.26 12.91 -8.71
N THR A 131 1.48 12.02 -8.10
CA THR A 131 0.13 11.66 -8.57
C THR A 131 -0.90 11.99 -7.51
N ALA A 132 -1.81 12.92 -7.78
CA ALA A 132 -2.91 13.29 -6.91
C ALA A 132 -4.25 12.95 -7.57
N LEU A 133 -4.97 11.97 -7.04
CA LEU A 133 -6.25 11.51 -7.55
C LEU A 133 -7.33 11.62 -6.48
N GLY A 134 -8.30 12.47 -6.70
CA GLY A 134 -9.41 12.70 -5.79
C GLY A 134 -9.53 14.15 -5.38
N ASN A 135 -10.72 14.52 -4.92
CA ASN A 135 -11.02 15.88 -4.49
C ASN A 135 -10.11 16.30 -3.33
N ASN A 136 -9.43 17.44 -3.43
CA ASN A 136 -8.46 17.94 -2.45
C ASN A 136 -7.30 16.99 -2.12
N SER A 137 -7.00 16.02 -2.96
CA SER A 137 -5.82 15.16 -2.79
C SER A 137 -4.53 15.97 -2.97
N GLN A 138 -3.47 15.62 -2.26
CA GLN A 138 -2.20 16.32 -2.27
C GLN A 138 -1.04 15.35 -2.40
N ALA A 139 -0.27 15.44 -3.49
CA ALA A 139 0.95 14.69 -3.71
C ALA A 139 2.11 15.71 -3.81
N SER A 140 2.74 16.01 -2.69
CA SER A 140 3.79 17.01 -2.60
C SER A 140 5.20 16.43 -2.47
N GLY A 141 5.31 15.17 -2.07
CA GLY A 141 6.57 14.46 -2.06
C GLY A 141 7.03 14.08 -3.47
N LYS A 142 8.33 13.98 -3.69
CA LYS A 142 8.89 13.43 -4.93
C LYS A 142 8.45 11.96 -5.08
N ASN A 143 8.01 11.56 -6.28
CA ASN A 143 7.48 10.22 -6.56
C ASN A 143 6.32 9.80 -5.63
N SER A 144 5.54 10.76 -5.15
CA SER A 144 4.46 10.45 -4.21
C SER A 144 3.12 10.23 -4.90
N THR A 145 2.26 9.42 -4.29
CA THR A 145 0.93 9.09 -4.81
C THR A 145 -0.12 9.31 -3.73
N ALA A 146 -1.08 10.19 -3.98
CA ALA A 146 -2.22 10.44 -3.11
C ALA A 146 -3.53 10.09 -3.82
N VAL A 147 -4.23 9.07 -3.35
CA VAL A 147 -5.48 8.58 -3.93
C VAL A 147 -6.59 8.61 -2.90
N GLY A 148 -7.60 9.41 -3.14
CA GLY A 148 -8.75 9.59 -2.27
C GLY A 148 -9.00 11.05 -1.92
N GLN A 149 -10.24 11.36 -1.52
CA GLN A 149 -10.60 12.70 -1.09
C GLN A 149 -9.75 13.12 0.11
N GLY A 150 -9.04 14.25 0.01
CA GLY A 150 -8.21 14.77 1.08
C GLY A 150 -6.98 13.92 1.45
N ALA A 151 -6.64 12.91 0.64
CA ALA A 151 -5.42 12.12 0.84
C ALA A 151 -4.17 13.01 0.68
N LYS A 152 -3.16 12.79 1.53
CA LYS A 152 -1.93 13.59 1.56
C LYS A 152 -0.70 12.69 1.55
N ALA A 153 0.07 12.73 0.45
CA ALA A 153 1.37 12.07 0.33
C ALA A 153 2.46 13.14 0.29
N THR A 154 3.11 13.38 1.42
CA THR A 154 4.03 14.51 1.61
C THR A 154 5.50 14.10 1.59
N ALA A 155 5.79 12.84 1.87
CA ALA A 155 7.14 12.32 1.88
C ALA A 155 7.54 11.76 0.51
N THR A 156 8.84 11.65 0.27
CA THR A 156 9.41 11.05 -0.95
C THR A 156 9.01 9.57 -1.06
N ASN A 157 8.60 9.16 -2.26
CA ASN A 157 8.24 7.77 -2.57
C ASN A 157 7.16 7.22 -1.62
N SER A 158 6.21 8.06 -1.21
CA SER A 158 5.12 7.68 -0.31
C SER A 158 3.79 7.54 -1.04
N VAL A 159 2.93 6.68 -0.54
CA VAL A 159 1.59 6.45 -1.06
C VAL A 159 0.56 6.66 0.05
N ALA A 160 -0.36 7.60 -0.13
CA ALA A 160 -1.52 7.79 0.73
C ALA A 160 -2.76 7.26 0.02
N LEU A 161 -3.35 6.18 0.53
CA LEU A 161 -4.47 5.49 -0.10
C LEU A 161 -5.73 5.55 0.75
N GLY A 162 -6.76 6.16 0.21
CA GLY A 162 -8.07 6.31 0.84
C GLY A 162 -8.33 7.74 1.34
N GLN A 163 -9.60 8.02 1.61
CA GLN A 163 -10.06 9.33 2.08
C GLN A 163 -9.29 9.74 3.35
N GLY A 164 -8.70 10.94 3.36
CA GLY A 164 -8.02 11.50 4.52
C GLY A 164 -6.75 10.75 4.96
N SER A 165 -6.25 9.80 4.16
CA SER A 165 -4.99 9.10 4.46
C SER A 165 -3.80 10.06 4.40
N VAL A 166 -2.84 9.88 5.30
CA VAL A 166 -1.64 10.72 5.39
C VAL A 166 -0.40 9.84 5.34
N ALA A 167 0.44 10.06 4.32
CA ALA A 167 1.74 9.41 4.17
C ALA A 167 2.84 10.47 4.26
N ASN A 168 3.42 10.60 5.44
CA ASN A 168 4.43 11.59 5.81
C ASN A 168 5.82 10.96 6.08
N GLU A 169 5.95 9.67 5.84
CA GLU A 169 7.21 8.93 5.93
C GLU A 169 7.62 8.44 4.55
N ALA A 170 8.91 8.52 4.25
CA ALA A 170 9.43 8.08 2.95
C ALA A 170 9.35 6.56 2.79
N ASN A 171 9.12 6.12 1.53
CA ASN A 171 9.04 4.69 1.17
C ASN A 171 7.93 3.91 1.90
N THR A 172 6.81 4.56 2.20
CA THR A 172 5.68 3.95 2.91
C THR A 172 4.39 4.01 2.12
N VAL A 173 3.48 3.09 2.44
CA VAL A 173 2.09 3.13 2.03
C VAL A 173 1.23 3.33 3.26
N SER A 174 0.50 4.43 3.33
CA SER A 174 -0.45 4.72 4.40
C SER A 174 -1.88 4.54 3.90
N VAL A 175 -2.67 3.77 4.62
CA VAL A 175 -4.10 3.56 4.33
C VAL A 175 -5.01 4.32 5.30
N GLY A 176 -4.45 5.20 6.11
CA GLY A 176 -5.16 5.99 7.11
C GLY A 176 -4.37 7.19 7.59
N SER A 177 -4.68 7.64 8.79
CA SER A 177 -3.94 8.66 9.52
C SER A 177 -3.98 8.33 11.01
N VAL A 178 -3.12 8.95 11.80
CA VAL A 178 -3.10 8.78 13.25
C VAL A 178 -4.51 9.03 13.83
N GLY A 179 -5.03 8.08 14.56
CA GLY A 179 -6.38 8.09 15.12
C GLY A 179 -7.51 7.74 14.12
N ASN A 180 -7.18 7.47 12.86
CA ASN A 180 -8.13 7.05 11.83
C ASN A 180 -7.50 5.93 10.96
N GLU A 181 -6.99 4.92 11.60
CA GLU A 181 -6.39 3.75 10.97
C GLU A 181 -7.45 2.90 10.28
N ARG A 182 -7.05 2.22 9.21
CA ARG A 182 -7.93 1.28 8.49
C ARG A 182 -7.37 -0.13 8.53
N ARG A 183 -8.28 -1.10 8.60
CA ARG A 183 -7.92 -2.50 8.44
C ARG A 183 -7.68 -2.80 6.96
N ILE A 184 -6.67 -3.60 6.69
CA ILE A 184 -6.49 -4.22 5.37
C ILE A 184 -7.12 -5.61 5.46
N THR A 185 -8.14 -5.85 4.66
CA THR A 185 -8.88 -7.12 4.60
C THR A 185 -8.49 -7.93 3.38
N ASN A 186 -8.82 -9.23 3.38
CA ASN A 186 -8.55 -10.14 2.27
C ASN A 186 -7.05 -10.28 1.94
N VAL A 187 -6.20 -10.16 2.97
CA VAL A 187 -4.77 -10.43 2.85
C VAL A 187 -4.55 -11.94 2.94
N ALA A 188 -3.95 -12.51 1.92
CA ALA A 188 -3.56 -13.93 1.90
C ALA A 188 -2.48 -14.22 2.96
N ASP A 189 -2.30 -15.51 3.26
CA ASP A 189 -1.17 -15.93 4.09
C ASP A 189 0.16 -15.56 3.41
N PRO A 190 1.17 -15.11 4.18
CA PRO A 190 2.46 -14.73 3.64
C PRO A 190 3.19 -15.94 3.06
N VAL A 191 3.85 -15.74 1.92
CA VAL A 191 4.68 -16.75 1.25
C VAL A 191 6.16 -16.35 1.28
N ARG A 192 6.42 -15.04 1.19
CA ARG A 192 7.78 -14.47 1.20
C ARG A 192 8.03 -13.69 2.49
N ALA A 193 9.30 -13.53 2.84
CA ALA A 193 9.69 -12.82 4.05
C ALA A 193 9.23 -11.35 4.12
N THR A 194 8.93 -10.74 2.97
CA THR A 194 8.49 -9.35 2.86
C THR A 194 6.98 -9.20 2.68
N ASP A 195 6.23 -10.29 2.67
CA ASP A 195 4.78 -10.23 2.53
C ASP A 195 4.12 -9.72 3.81
N ALA A 196 3.00 -9.01 3.65
CA ALA A 196 2.17 -8.63 4.77
C ALA A 196 1.58 -9.87 5.44
N THR A 197 1.60 -9.89 6.76
CA THR A 197 1.09 -11.01 7.55
C THR A 197 -0.35 -10.74 7.97
N ASN A 198 -1.26 -11.68 7.70
CA ASN A 198 -2.63 -11.61 8.18
C ASN A 198 -2.77 -12.16 9.62
N LYS A 199 -3.87 -11.78 10.28
CA LYS A 199 -4.15 -12.20 11.66
C LYS A 199 -4.22 -13.73 11.81
N GLN A 200 -4.81 -14.43 10.84
CA GLN A 200 -4.98 -15.89 10.91
C GLN A 200 -3.63 -16.61 10.94
N TYR A 201 -2.69 -16.17 10.12
CA TYR A 201 -1.33 -16.73 10.10
C TYR A 201 -0.63 -16.52 11.45
N VAL A 202 -0.73 -15.31 12.02
CA VAL A 202 -0.15 -15.00 13.34
C VAL A 202 -0.79 -15.86 14.43
N ASP A 203 -2.12 -15.94 14.46
CA ASP A 203 -2.85 -16.74 15.47
C ASP A 203 -2.45 -18.21 15.41
N ARG A 204 -2.31 -18.80 14.21
CA ARG A 204 -1.85 -20.18 14.04
C ARG A 204 -0.42 -20.37 14.53
N SER A 205 0.48 -19.45 14.16
CA SER A 205 1.88 -19.52 14.56
C SER A 205 2.06 -19.40 16.07
N VAL A 206 1.37 -18.42 16.68
CA VAL A 206 1.38 -18.25 18.14
C VAL A 206 0.69 -19.44 18.84
N GLY A 207 -0.38 -19.97 18.25
CA GLY A 207 -1.05 -21.16 18.74
C GLY A 207 -0.13 -22.40 18.77
N ALA A 208 0.65 -22.60 17.72
CA ALA A 208 1.63 -23.67 17.64
C ALA A 208 2.73 -23.53 18.72
N VAL A 209 3.29 -22.33 18.86
CA VAL A 209 4.30 -22.04 19.89
C VAL A 209 3.74 -22.26 21.31
N ARG A 210 2.50 -21.80 21.58
CA ARG A 210 1.84 -22.04 22.88
C ARG A 210 1.60 -23.51 23.16
N SER A 211 1.24 -24.28 22.13
CA SER A 211 1.05 -25.72 22.26
C SER A 211 2.36 -26.42 22.62
N GLU A 212 3.44 -26.07 21.90
CA GLU A 212 4.76 -26.63 22.17
C GLU A 212 5.28 -26.24 23.55
N LEU A 213 5.09 -24.99 23.97
CA LEU A 213 5.44 -24.53 25.30
C LEU A 213 4.71 -25.33 26.40
N LYS A 214 3.40 -25.59 26.19
CA LYS A 214 2.64 -26.42 27.13
C LYS A 214 3.16 -27.85 27.22
N LYS A 215 3.55 -28.46 26.10
CA LYS A 215 4.17 -29.79 26.08
C LYS A 215 5.50 -29.81 26.81
N THR A 216 6.34 -28.81 26.51
CA THR A 216 7.65 -28.67 27.16
C THR A 216 7.51 -28.45 28.67
N ASP A 217 6.57 -27.58 29.10
CA ASP A 217 6.29 -27.34 30.52
C ASP A 217 5.86 -28.64 31.24
N LYS A 218 4.97 -29.43 30.62
CA LYS A 218 4.58 -30.73 31.19
C LYS A 218 5.75 -31.72 31.30
N LYS A 219 6.58 -31.80 30.24
CA LYS A 219 7.77 -32.65 30.27
C LYS A 219 8.77 -32.23 31.35
N LEU A 220 9.00 -30.93 31.50
CA LEU A 220 9.88 -30.41 32.54
C LEU A 220 9.33 -30.71 33.95
N ARG A 221 8.01 -30.53 34.16
CA ARG A 221 7.36 -30.91 35.44
C ARG A 221 7.44 -32.40 35.68
N GLY A 222 7.25 -33.23 34.65
CA GLY A 222 7.47 -34.67 34.71
C GLY A 222 8.91 -35.01 35.12
N GLY A 223 9.90 -34.34 34.51
CA GLY A 223 11.31 -34.50 34.89
C GLY A 223 11.58 -34.17 36.36
N ILE A 224 11.00 -33.07 36.87
CA ILE A 224 11.07 -32.71 38.30
C ILE A 224 10.40 -33.78 39.17
N ALA A 225 9.21 -34.26 38.79
CA ALA A 225 8.54 -35.34 39.48
C ALA A 225 9.40 -36.62 39.51
N GLY A 226 10.08 -36.94 38.40
CA GLY A 226 11.03 -38.04 38.27
C GLY A 226 12.24 -37.91 39.22
N ALA A 227 12.81 -36.71 39.25
CA ALA A 227 13.91 -36.41 40.18
C ALA A 227 13.47 -36.52 41.64
N THR A 228 12.27 -36.03 41.95
CA THR A 228 11.65 -36.18 43.29
C THR A 228 11.41 -37.66 43.63
N ALA A 229 10.89 -38.45 42.69
CA ALA A 229 10.70 -39.90 42.90
C ALA A 229 12.05 -40.61 43.17
N ALA A 230 13.09 -40.31 42.38
CA ALA A 230 14.41 -40.90 42.55
C ALA A 230 15.07 -40.48 43.89
N ALA A 231 14.86 -39.23 44.33
CA ALA A 231 15.35 -38.75 45.61
C ALA A 231 14.68 -39.46 46.80
N ASN A 232 13.43 -39.84 46.67
CA ASN A 232 12.67 -40.52 47.74
C ASN A 232 12.86 -42.05 47.76
N ILE A 233 13.71 -42.62 46.92
CA ILE A 233 14.07 -44.03 46.98
C ILE A 233 14.97 -44.25 48.19
N PRO A 234 14.55 -45.08 49.17
CA PRO A 234 15.37 -45.41 50.32
C PRO A 234 16.67 -46.13 49.86
N GLN A 235 17.73 -45.96 50.62
CA GLN A 235 18.99 -46.63 50.31
C GLN A 235 19.34 -47.65 51.41
N VAL A 236 20.17 -48.60 51.02
CA VAL A 236 20.67 -49.63 51.93
C VAL A 236 21.42 -49.02 53.11
N THR A 237 21.17 -49.52 54.31
CA THR A 237 21.83 -49.10 55.57
C THR A 237 22.62 -50.24 56.22
N LYS A 238 22.46 -51.49 55.78
CA LYS A 238 23.07 -52.67 56.35
C LYS A 238 24.42 -52.94 55.70
N PRO A 239 25.54 -53.09 56.46
CA PRO A 239 26.84 -53.44 55.90
C PRO A 239 26.77 -54.68 55.01
N GLY A 240 27.44 -54.63 53.83
CA GLY A 240 27.42 -55.68 52.80
C GLY A 240 26.07 -55.94 52.15
N GLY A 241 25.02 -55.18 52.52
CA GLY A 241 23.66 -55.36 52.06
C GLY A 241 23.39 -54.78 50.68
N SER A 242 22.32 -55.26 50.06
CA SER A 242 21.78 -54.69 48.81
C SER A 242 20.29 -54.42 49.03
N MET A 243 19.79 -53.39 48.38
CA MET A 243 18.39 -53.03 48.46
C MET A 243 17.86 -52.57 47.14
N VAL A 244 16.65 -53.02 46.77
CA VAL A 244 15.84 -52.43 45.69
C VAL A 244 14.75 -51.62 46.38
N GLY A 245 14.60 -50.38 45.99
CA GLY A 245 13.60 -49.46 46.51
C GLY A 245 12.77 -48.84 45.41
N LEU A 246 11.58 -48.44 45.81
CA LEU A 246 10.64 -47.68 44.96
C LEU A 246 10.45 -46.29 45.56
N GLY A 247 10.32 -45.32 44.69
CA GLY A 247 9.98 -43.94 45.06
C GLY A 247 8.90 -43.39 44.14
N VAL A 248 8.10 -42.51 44.70
CA VAL A 248 7.08 -41.79 43.91
C VAL A 248 7.29 -40.30 44.09
N GLY A 249 6.96 -39.55 43.05
CA GLY A 249 7.07 -38.11 43.08
C GLY A 249 5.91 -37.47 42.33
N ASN A 250 5.50 -36.30 42.77
CA ASN A 250 4.54 -35.47 42.08
C ASN A 250 5.03 -34.02 42.09
N TYR A 251 4.86 -33.34 40.96
CA TYR A 251 5.14 -31.90 40.86
C TYR A 251 4.12 -31.23 39.95
N LYS A 252 3.32 -30.34 40.52
CA LYS A 252 2.32 -29.53 39.80
C LYS A 252 1.44 -30.34 38.83
N GLY A 253 0.95 -31.50 39.30
CA GLY A 253 0.04 -32.35 38.54
C GLY A 253 0.68 -33.42 37.66
N GLU A 254 2.02 -33.40 37.51
CA GLU A 254 2.77 -34.48 36.86
C GLU A 254 3.35 -35.41 37.89
N SER A 255 3.30 -36.73 37.61
CA SER A 255 3.75 -37.76 38.53
C SER A 255 4.85 -38.63 37.93
N ALA A 256 5.61 -39.26 38.78
CA ALA A 256 6.61 -40.23 38.39
C ALA A 256 6.76 -41.35 39.38
N VAL A 257 7.19 -42.49 38.89
CA VAL A 257 7.59 -43.65 39.70
C VAL A 257 9.07 -43.92 39.42
N ALA A 258 9.85 -44.15 40.46
CA ALA A 258 11.24 -44.49 40.34
C ALA A 258 11.55 -45.81 41.00
N VAL A 259 12.47 -46.55 40.40
CA VAL A 259 13.09 -47.75 41.00
C VAL A 259 14.58 -47.52 41.15
N GLY A 260 15.14 -47.99 42.22
CA GLY A 260 16.59 -47.88 42.43
C GLY A 260 17.15 -49.10 43.11
N TYR A 261 18.40 -49.32 42.87
CA TYR A 261 19.20 -50.33 43.54
C TYR A 261 20.33 -49.61 44.29
N SER A 262 20.56 -50.02 45.53
CA SER A 262 21.70 -49.56 46.30
C SER A 262 22.44 -50.74 46.97
N ARG A 263 23.76 -50.59 47.09
CA ARG A 263 24.60 -51.55 47.75
C ARG A 263 25.64 -50.85 48.64
N ALA A 264 25.79 -51.40 49.86
CA ALA A 264 26.84 -50.96 50.78
C ALA A 264 28.02 -51.95 50.77
N SER A 265 29.22 -51.44 50.93
CA SER A 265 30.41 -52.28 51.14
C SER A 265 30.33 -53.03 52.50
N ASP A 266 31.09 -54.10 52.62
CA ASP A 266 31.09 -54.94 53.84
C ASP A 266 31.46 -54.16 55.11
N ASN A 267 32.29 -53.13 54.98
CA ASN A 267 32.65 -52.21 56.06
C ASN A 267 31.76 -50.97 56.14
N ASN A 268 30.68 -50.93 55.36
CA ASN A 268 29.68 -49.84 55.28
C ASN A 268 30.27 -48.45 54.94
N LYS A 269 31.52 -48.38 54.45
CA LYS A 269 32.14 -47.08 54.10
C LYS A 269 31.79 -46.55 52.73
N VAL A 270 31.46 -47.42 51.79
CA VAL A 270 31.10 -47.03 50.43
C VAL A 270 29.66 -47.48 50.14
N ILE A 271 28.85 -46.58 49.68
CA ILE A 271 27.48 -46.85 49.22
C ILE A 271 27.40 -46.46 47.76
N PHE A 272 26.92 -47.37 46.93
CA PHE A 272 26.59 -47.13 45.51
C PHE A 272 25.08 -47.18 45.32
N LYS A 273 24.56 -46.27 44.51
CA LYS A 273 23.13 -46.22 44.17
C LYS A 273 22.97 -45.96 42.69
N VAL A 274 22.04 -46.66 42.03
CA VAL A 274 21.54 -46.37 40.72
C VAL A 274 20.03 -46.27 40.76
N SER A 275 19.46 -45.43 39.97
CA SER A 275 18.03 -45.24 39.92
C SER A 275 17.55 -44.87 38.51
N GLY A 276 16.34 -45.29 38.20
CA GLY A 276 15.64 -44.87 37.01
C GLY A 276 14.19 -44.44 37.38
N ALA A 277 13.70 -43.43 36.80
CA ALA A 277 12.34 -42.98 36.99
C ALA A 277 11.62 -42.86 35.64
N ALA A 278 10.33 -43.22 35.64
CA ALA A 278 9.43 -43.02 34.50
C ALA A 278 8.37 -41.99 34.90
N THR A 279 8.11 -41.05 34.02
CA THR A 279 7.19 -39.94 34.24
C THR A 279 5.86 -40.16 33.52
N THR A 280 4.81 -39.48 33.95
CA THR A 280 3.48 -39.46 33.27
C THR A 280 3.55 -38.88 31.86
N GLN A 281 4.62 -38.18 31.49
CA GLN A 281 4.85 -37.64 30.13
C GLN A 281 5.59 -38.61 29.22
N GLY A 282 5.95 -39.82 29.70
CA GLY A 282 6.69 -40.82 28.93
C GLY A 282 8.19 -40.58 28.88
N ASP A 283 8.71 -39.62 29.64
CA ASP A 283 10.13 -39.36 29.72
C ASP A 283 10.77 -40.20 30.86
N TYR A 284 12.06 -40.49 30.73
CA TYR A 284 12.81 -41.30 31.69
C TYR A 284 13.96 -40.49 32.26
N ASN A 285 14.16 -40.65 33.58
CA ASN A 285 15.34 -40.11 34.27
C ASN A 285 16.20 -41.29 34.75
N VAL A 286 17.50 -41.15 34.60
CA VAL A 286 18.43 -42.12 35.17
C VAL A 286 19.47 -41.38 36.01
N GLY A 287 19.89 -41.96 37.04
CA GLY A 287 20.90 -41.41 37.94
C GLY A 287 21.75 -42.48 38.63
N ALA A 288 22.98 -42.14 38.89
CA ALA A 288 23.87 -42.96 39.68
C ALA A 288 24.61 -42.09 40.67
N GLY A 289 24.94 -42.60 41.79
CA GLY A 289 25.71 -41.92 42.83
C GLY A 289 26.55 -42.90 43.67
N VAL A 290 27.66 -42.40 44.15
CA VAL A 290 28.49 -43.10 45.12
C VAL A 290 28.73 -42.17 46.30
N GLY A 291 28.60 -42.70 47.51
CA GLY A 291 28.88 -42.01 48.75
C GLY A 291 29.95 -42.74 49.55
N TYR A 292 30.77 -41.99 50.24
CA TYR A 292 31.72 -42.52 51.20
C TYR A 292 31.42 -41.97 52.60
N GLN A 293 31.37 -42.83 53.56
CA GLN A 293 31.17 -42.46 54.96
C GLN A 293 32.34 -42.96 55.80
N TRP A 294 32.76 -42.14 56.74
CA TRP A 294 33.94 -42.41 57.58
C TRP A 294 33.55 -42.78 59.02
#